data_de312f384b0ac5ef4727542c0816d5e8
#
_entry.id   de312f384b0ac5ef4727542c0816d5e8
#
_cell.length_a   1.000
_cell.length_b   1.000
_cell.length_c   1.000
_cell.angle_alpha   90.00
_cell.angle_beta   90.00
_cell.angle_gamma   90.00
#
_symmetry.space_group_name_H-M   'P 1'
#
loop_
_entity.id
_entity.type
_entity.pdbx_description
1 polymer ?
#
loop_
_entity_poly.entity_id
_entity_poly.type
_entity_poly.pdbx_seq_one_letter_code
_entity_poly.pdbx_strand_id
1 'polypeptide(L)'
;LQLIQGSNLKLYNANTATLLESLQEGAAGYSGVMANFHPRLYSWLCKNYAAQPEKARKLTDLLTMCSLIENSNYPVNAKYALQKMGVPMTLHSRRVDWKKLTVAQRMEAEQLIRLSAEVEDELGIAR
;
A
#
# COMPACT_ATOMS: atom_id res chain seq x y z
N LEU A 1 8.24 -10.63 -16.86
CA LEU A 1 9.30 -9.66 -17.19
C LEU A 1 10.09 -10.05 -18.44
N GLN A 2 10.44 -11.32 -18.62
CA GLN A 2 11.19 -11.78 -19.79
C GLN A 2 10.56 -11.39 -21.13
N LEU A 3 9.22 -11.47 -21.23
CA LEU A 3 8.47 -11.15 -22.46
C LEU A 3 8.54 -9.68 -22.90
N ILE A 4 8.87 -8.77 -21.98
CA ILE A 4 8.97 -7.33 -22.26
C ILE A 4 10.43 -6.84 -22.31
N GLN A 5 11.38 -7.72 -22.10
CA GLN A 5 12.80 -7.39 -22.12
C GLN A 5 13.20 -6.81 -23.49
N GLY A 6 13.89 -5.67 -23.46
CA GLY A 6 14.29 -4.95 -24.69
C GLY A 6 13.19 -4.09 -25.33
N SER A 7 11.97 -4.07 -24.76
CA SER A 7 10.87 -3.18 -25.18
C SER A 7 10.79 -1.91 -24.31
N ASN A 8 9.94 -0.95 -24.73
CA ASN A 8 9.64 0.24 -23.94
C ASN A 8 8.53 -0.01 -22.89
N LEU A 9 8.04 -1.25 -22.76
CA LEU A 9 7.01 -1.61 -21.79
C LEU A 9 7.57 -1.65 -20.38
N LYS A 10 6.77 -1.23 -19.42
CA LYS A 10 7.10 -1.29 -17.98
C LYS A 10 6.05 -2.13 -17.25
N LEU A 11 6.50 -3.07 -16.46
CA LEU A 11 5.65 -3.88 -15.61
C LEU A 11 5.53 -3.25 -14.22
N TYR A 12 4.31 -3.11 -13.73
CA TYR A 12 4.01 -2.73 -12.35
C TYR A 12 3.34 -3.90 -11.64
N ASN A 13 3.80 -4.23 -10.43
CA ASN A 13 3.19 -5.29 -9.64
C ASN A 13 2.06 -4.72 -8.75
N ALA A 14 0.93 -5.41 -8.69
CA ALA A 14 -0.20 -5.05 -7.82
C ALA A 14 -0.25 -5.88 -6.52
N ASN A 15 0.58 -6.91 -6.40
CA ASN A 15 0.63 -7.81 -5.24
C ASN A 15 1.79 -7.42 -4.32
N THR A 16 1.47 -7.08 -3.07
CA THR A 16 2.48 -6.64 -2.09
C THR A 16 3.46 -7.74 -1.72
N ALA A 17 2.97 -8.97 -1.53
CA ALA A 17 3.81 -10.08 -1.07
C ALA A 17 4.94 -10.44 -2.06
N THR A 18 4.74 -10.22 -3.35
CA THR A 18 5.72 -10.50 -4.39
C THR A 18 6.41 -9.25 -4.93
N LEU A 19 6.14 -8.09 -4.34
CA LEU A 19 6.64 -6.81 -4.85
C LEU A 19 8.16 -6.74 -4.83
N LEU A 20 8.79 -7.07 -3.70
CA LEU A 20 10.24 -6.96 -3.55
C LEU A 20 10.98 -7.83 -4.56
N GLU A 21 10.57 -9.08 -4.72
CA GLU A 21 11.15 -10.00 -5.72
C GLU A 21 10.99 -9.45 -7.13
N SER A 22 9.79 -8.95 -7.46
CA SER A 22 9.54 -8.38 -8.79
C SER A 22 10.39 -7.14 -9.08
N LEU A 23 10.64 -6.29 -8.07
CA LEU A 23 11.55 -5.14 -8.20
C LEU A 23 12.98 -5.59 -8.45
N GLN A 24 13.45 -6.62 -7.74
CA GLN A 24 14.77 -7.22 -7.95
C GLN A 24 14.93 -7.82 -9.35
N GLU A 25 13.86 -8.33 -9.93
CA GLU A 25 13.80 -8.84 -11.30
C GLU A 25 13.60 -7.76 -12.37
N GLY A 26 13.45 -6.48 -11.99
CA GLY A 26 13.36 -5.36 -12.91
C GLY A 26 11.95 -4.82 -13.16
N ALA A 27 10.96 -5.12 -12.31
CA ALA A 27 9.67 -4.45 -12.36
C ALA A 27 9.83 -2.94 -12.08
N ALA A 28 9.00 -2.13 -12.71
CA ALA A 28 9.08 -0.67 -12.63
C ALA A 28 8.53 -0.08 -11.32
N GLY A 29 7.69 -0.82 -10.60
CA GLY A 29 7.10 -0.33 -9.38
C GLY A 29 5.82 -1.06 -8.97
N TYR A 30 5.03 -0.39 -8.13
CA TYR A 30 3.79 -0.89 -7.57
C TYR A 30 2.57 -0.14 -8.11
N SER A 31 1.50 -0.87 -8.41
CA SER A 31 0.20 -0.32 -8.81
C SER A 31 -0.93 -1.16 -8.19
N GLY A 32 -1.19 -0.98 -6.92
CA GLY A 32 -2.17 -1.76 -6.17
C GLY A 32 -3.00 -0.91 -5.20
N VAL A 33 -4.05 -1.51 -4.67
CA VAL A 33 -5.05 -0.84 -3.81
C VAL A 33 -4.47 -0.28 -2.53
N MET A 34 -3.41 -0.90 -2.00
CA MET A 34 -2.77 -0.46 -0.76
C MET A 34 -2.09 0.91 -0.88
N ALA A 35 -1.81 1.40 -2.08
CA ALA A 35 -1.34 2.75 -2.30
C ALA A 35 -2.36 3.83 -1.87
N ASN A 36 -3.64 3.48 -1.71
CA ASN A 36 -4.64 4.38 -1.13
C ASN A 36 -4.46 4.59 0.39
N PHE A 37 -3.83 3.65 1.07
CA PHE A 37 -3.65 3.69 2.54
C PHE A 37 -2.32 4.32 2.94
N HIS A 38 -1.21 3.91 2.32
CA HIS A 38 0.14 4.34 2.69
C HIS A 38 1.11 4.42 1.49
N PRO A 39 0.84 5.31 0.53
CA PRO A 39 1.59 5.39 -0.73
C PRO A 39 3.08 5.70 -0.54
N ARG A 40 3.44 6.45 0.51
CA ARG A 40 4.83 6.82 0.77
C ARG A 40 5.71 5.63 1.10
N LEU A 41 5.17 4.64 1.81
CA LEU A 41 5.89 3.41 2.13
C LEU A 41 6.21 2.60 0.87
N TYR A 42 5.26 2.47 -0.06
CA TYR A 42 5.51 1.83 -1.36
C TYR A 42 6.51 2.61 -2.21
N SER A 43 6.40 3.93 -2.22
CA SER A 43 7.37 4.78 -2.93
C SER A 43 8.77 4.63 -2.36
N TRP A 44 8.91 4.60 -1.04
CA TRP A 44 10.20 4.37 -0.38
C TRP A 44 10.78 3.00 -0.75
N LEU A 45 9.96 1.95 -0.70
CA LEU A 45 10.37 0.58 -1.06
C LEU A 45 10.90 0.52 -2.50
N CYS A 46 10.13 1.04 -3.45
CA CYS A 46 10.51 1.05 -4.86
C CYS A 46 11.82 1.82 -5.14
N LYS A 47 12.12 2.84 -4.34
CA LYS A 47 13.32 3.66 -4.53
C LYS A 47 14.56 3.13 -3.79
N ASN A 48 14.36 2.40 -2.68
CA ASN A 48 15.45 2.08 -1.75
C ASN A 48 15.75 0.57 -1.61
N TYR A 49 14.98 -0.31 -2.26
CA TYR A 49 15.12 -1.76 -2.10
C TYR A 49 16.54 -2.27 -2.38
N ALA A 50 17.24 -1.68 -3.34
CA ALA A 50 18.59 -2.10 -3.71
C ALA A 50 19.66 -1.53 -2.74
N ALA A 51 19.49 -0.27 -2.30
CA ALA A 51 20.44 0.41 -1.42
C ALA A 51 20.30 -0.02 0.05
N GLN A 52 19.09 -0.41 0.48
CA GLN A 52 18.77 -0.76 1.87
C GLN A 52 18.00 -2.09 1.93
N PRO A 53 18.61 -3.23 1.53
CA PRO A 53 17.90 -4.50 1.32
C PRO A 53 17.27 -5.06 2.60
N GLU A 54 17.90 -4.92 3.76
CA GLU A 54 17.34 -5.42 5.02
C GLU A 54 16.11 -4.64 5.46
N LYS A 55 16.15 -3.31 5.37
CA LYS A 55 14.98 -2.46 5.66
C LYS A 55 13.87 -2.70 4.64
N ALA A 56 14.21 -2.89 3.37
CA ALA A 56 13.25 -3.20 2.31
C ALA A 56 12.54 -4.53 2.57
N ARG A 57 13.26 -5.58 2.98
CA ARG A 57 12.67 -6.85 3.36
C ARG A 57 11.70 -6.70 4.55
N LYS A 58 12.15 -6.05 5.62
CA LYS A 58 11.32 -5.83 6.82
C LYS A 58 10.06 -5.02 6.48
N LEU A 59 10.20 -3.98 5.65
CA LEU A 59 9.06 -3.18 5.20
C LEU A 59 8.10 -4.02 4.33
N THR A 60 8.61 -4.85 3.44
CA THR A 60 7.78 -5.74 2.60
C THR A 60 6.97 -6.71 3.46
N ASP A 61 7.58 -7.32 4.48
CA ASP A 61 6.88 -8.21 5.42
C ASP A 61 5.73 -7.47 6.13
N LEU A 62 5.98 -6.26 6.61
CA LEU A 62 4.96 -5.41 7.22
C LEU A 62 3.84 -5.05 6.24
N LEU A 63 4.19 -4.56 5.05
CA LEU A 63 3.20 -4.17 4.04
C LEU A 63 2.34 -5.34 3.58
N THR A 64 2.92 -6.54 3.51
CA THR A 64 2.18 -7.77 3.20
C THR A 64 1.11 -8.06 4.26
N MET A 65 1.45 -7.96 5.53
CA MET A 65 0.48 -8.14 6.61
C MET A 65 -0.58 -7.04 6.60
N CYS A 66 -0.19 -5.79 6.40
CA CYS A 66 -1.12 -4.67 6.26
C CYS A 66 -2.10 -4.86 5.09
N SER A 67 -1.69 -5.52 4.02
CA SER A 67 -2.53 -5.72 2.83
C SER A 67 -3.76 -6.59 3.08
N LEU A 68 -3.80 -7.34 4.18
CA LEU A 68 -4.98 -8.11 4.58
C LEU A 68 -6.20 -7.22 4.84
N ILE A 69 -6.01 -5.93 5.10
CA ILE A 69 -7.10 -4.96 5.26
C ILE A 69 -7.96 -4.82 3.99
N GLU A 70 -7.45 -5.20 2.83
CA GLU A 70 -8.22 -5.22 1.58
C GLU A 70 -9.48 -6.09 1.68
N ASN A 71 -9.49 -7.08 2.58
CA ASN A 71 -10.63 -7.95 2.82
C ASN A 71 -11.71 -7.32 3.72
N SER A 72 -11.49 -6.13 4.25
CA SER A 72 -12.35 -5.44 5.22
C SER A 72 -13.24 -4.38 4.55
N ASN A 73 -14.12 -4.80 3.65
CA ASN A 73 -15.07 -3.92 2.94
C ASN A 73 -14.40 -2.88 2.02
N TYR A 74 -13.35 -3.25 1.29
CA TYR A 74 -12.80 -2.39 0.24
C TYR A 74 -13.85 -2.16 -0.88
N PRO A 75 -14.02 -0.96 -1.42
CA PRO A 75 -13.22 0.25 -1.25
C PRO A 75 -13.69 1.20 -0.13
N VAL A 76 -14.70 0.84 0.63
CA VAL A 76 -15.28 1.72 1.66
C VAL A 76 -14.28 1.99 2.79
N ASN A 77 -13.55 0.98 3.23
CA ASN A 77 -12.50 1.14 4.24
C ASN A 77 -11.36 2.06 3.77
N ALA A 78 -10.98 1.98 2.50
CA ALA A 78 -9.97 2.89 1.92
C ALA A 78 -10.48 4.34 1.85
N LYS A 79 -11.73 4.54 1.47
CA LYS A 79 -12.36 5.87 1.50
C LYS A 79 -12.41 6.44 2.90
N TYR A 80 -12.73 5.61 3.89
CA TYR A 80 -12.70 6.00 5.29
C TYR A 80 -11.29 6.42 5.74
N ALA A 81 -10.28 5.63 5.41
CA ALA A 81 -8.89 5.97 5.69
C ALA A 81 -8.48 7.30 5.06
N LEU A 82 -8.84 7.52 3.79
CA LEU A 82 -8.57 8.77 3.08
C LEU A 82 -9.27 9.98 3.73
N GLN A 83 -10.53 9.83 4.18
CA GLN A 83 -11.21 10.89 4.94
C GLN A 83 -10.44 11.24 6.21
N LYS A 84 -9.97 10.24 6.95
CA LYS A 84 -9.16 10.45 8.16
C LYS A 84 -7.82 11.14 7.88
N MET A 85 -7.28 10.93 6.70
CA MET A 85 -6.08 11.63 6.22
C MET A 85 -6.36 13.02 5.61
N GLY A 86 -7.60 13.49 5.66
CA GLY A 86 -7.99 14.83 5.21
C GLY A 86 -8.44 14.95 3.76
N VAL A 87 -8.64 13.83 3.06
CA VAL A 87 -9.15 13.86 1.68
C VAL A 87 -10.68 14.04 1.71
N PRO A 88 -11.24 15.11 1.11
CA PRO A 88 -12.68 15.34 1.09
C PRO A 88 -13.38 14.38 0.12
N MET A 89 -14.00 13.33 0.64
CA MET A 89 -14.77 12.37 -0.13
C MET A 89 -15.88 11.72 0.70
N THR A 90 -16.87 11.15 0.03
CA THR A 90 -17.91 10.35 0.68
C THR A 90 -17.51 8.87 0.75
N LEU A 91 -18.14 8.11 1.66
CA LEU A 91 -17.93 6.66 1.76
C LEU A 91 -18.72 5.86 0.69
N HIS A 92 -19.56 6.53 -0.10
CA HIS A 92 -20.41 5.87 -1.07
C HIS A 92 -19.60 4.98 -2.04
N SER A 93 -20.10 3.79 -2.26
CA SER A 93 -19.52 2.82 -3.20
C SER A 93 -20.65 2.06 -3.92
N ARG A 94 -20.43 1.79 -5.21
CA ARG A 94 -21.35 0.96 -5.99
C ARG A 94 -21.20 -0.53 -5.68
N ARG A 95 -20.03 -0.94 -5.16
CA ARG A 95 -19.68 -2.35 -4.92
C ARG A 95 -20.13 -2.83 -3.55
N VAL A 96 -19.98 -1.99 -2.54
CA VAL A 96 -20.21 -2.33 -1.14
C VAL A 96 -21.08 -1.25 -0.49
N ASP A 97 -22.09 -1.68 0.28
CA ASP A 97 -22.88 -0.74 1.07
C ASP A 97 -21.98 -0.16 2.19
N TRP A 98 -21.76 1.15 2.14
CA TRP A 98 -20.91 1.85 3.09
C TRP A 98 -21.42 1.76 4.56
N LYS A 99 -22.71 1.55 4.75
CA LYS A 99 -23.32 1.37 6.07
C LYS A 99 -22.89 0.07 6.76
N LYS A 100 -22.37 -0.89 5.99
CA LYS A 100 -21.85 -2.15 6.50
C LYS A 100 -20.44 -2.05 7.05
N LEU A 101 -19.76 -0.91 6.91
CA LEU A 101 -18.45 -0.70 7.52
C LEU A 101 -18.58 -0.71 9.04
N THR A 102 -18.03 -1.75 9.67
CA THR A 102 -18.15 -1.97 11.12
C THR A 102 -17.25 -1.03 11.91
N VAL A 103 -17.54 -0.90 13.21
CA VAL A 103 -16.68 -0.14 14.14
C VAL A 103 -15.26 -0.74 14.16
N ALA A 104 -15.14 -2.07 14.21
CA ALA A 104 -13.86 -2.76 14.18
C ALA A 104 -13.05 -2.42 12.91
N GLN A 105 -13.68 -2.44 11.75
CA GLN A 105 -13.03 -2.11 10.47
C GLN A 105 -12.58 -0.64 10.39
N ARG A 106 -13.33 0.28 11.01
CA ARG A 106 -12.89 1.68 11.16
C ARG A 106 -11.67 1.79 12.05
N MET A 107 -11.66 1.08 13.18
CA MET A 107 -10.51 1.02 14.09
C MET A 107 -9.27 0.44 13.39
N GLU A 108 -9.42 -0.64 12.60
CA GLU A 108 -8.34 -1.23 11.81
C GLU A 108 -7.73 -0.20 10.85
N ALA A 109 -8.55 0.56 10.13
CA ALA A 109 -8.08 1.60 9.22
C ALA A 109 -7.32 2.71 9.96
N GLU A 110 -7.82 3.16 11.12
CA GLU A 110 -7.17 4.19 11.93
C GLU A 110 -5.84 3.68 12.54
N GLN A 111 -5.78 2.42 12.97
CA GLN A 111 -4.56 1.78 13.45
C GLN A 111 -3.52 1.67 12.33
N LEU A 112 -3.95 1.29 11.13
CA LEU A 112 -3.07 1.25 9.97
C LEU A 112 -2.47 2.62 9.65
N ILE A 113 -3.27 3.69 9.71
CA ILE A 113 -2.78 5.05 9.48
C ILE A 113 -1.71 5.43 10.50
N ARG A 114 -1.94 5.15 11.79
CA ARG A 114 -0.96 5.44 12.85
C ARG A 114 0.32 4.63 12.68
N LEU A 115 0.20 3.33 12.45
CA LEU A 115 1.34 2.44 12.22
C LEU A 115 2.15 2.90 11.01
N SER A 116 1.49 3.28 9.92
CA SER A 116 2.15 3.79 8.72
C SER A 116 2.95 5.07 9.01
N ALA A 117 2.38 5.99 9.79
CA ALA A 117 3.06 7.22 10.19
C ALA A 117 4.32 6.95 11.04
N GLU A 118 4.25 6.01 11.97
CA GLU A 118 5.40 5.61 12.81
C GLU A 118 6.52 5.00 11.94
N VAL A 119 6.16 4.13 11.00
CA VAL A 119 7.14 3.52 10.08
C VAL A 119 7.73 4.56 9.12
N GLU A 120 6.93 5.51 8.63
CA GLU A 120 7.43 6.64 7.83
C GLU A 120 8.49 7.45 8.62
N ASP A 121 8.24 7.72 9.89
CA ASP A 121 9.19 8.43 10.77
C ASP A 121 10.49 7.61 10.97
N GLU A 122 10.38 6.30 11.23
CA GLU A 122 11.53 5.40 11.37
C GLU A 122 12.40 5.34 10.10
N LEU A 123 11.78 5.44 8.93
CA LEU A 123 12.46 5.43 7.64
C LEU A 123 12.96 6.82 7.21
N GLY A 124 12.65 7.88 7.97
CA GLY A 124 13.02 9.25 7.65
C GLY A 124 12.27 9.84 6.45
N ILE A 125 11.04 9.39 6.22
CA ILE A 125 10.19 9.86 5.11
C ILE A 125 9.56 11.20 5.52
N ALA A 126 9.83 12.26 4.74
CA ALA A 126 9.19 13.55 4.92
C ALA A 126 7.69 13.49 4.59
N ARG A 127 6.87 14.17 5.40
CA ARG A 127 5.42 14.31 5.20
C ARG A 127 5.06 15.65 4.63
#